data_b02b247774a99c6579ad3cf6a0ecf250
#
_entry.id   b02b247774a99c6579ad3cf6a0ecf250
#
_cell.length_a   1.000
_cell.length_b   1.000
_cell.length_c   1.000
_cell.angle_alpha   90.00
_cell.angle_beta   90.00
_cell.angle_gamma   90.00
#
_symmetry.space_group_name_H-M   'P 1'
#
loop_
_entity.id
_entity.type
_entity.pdbx_description
1 polymer ?
#
loop_
_entity_poly.entity_id
_entity_poly.type
_entity_poly.pdbx_seq_one_letter_code
_entity_poly.pdbx_strand_id
1 'polypeptide(L)'
;MIKGIGVDIMDNRRIKNLDEFAIRILSEDEKKRYSLITNEKSKRCYLGARFAAKEALYKATNKLVDFKSISVLNDESGAPYVVGPYDDQIFISLSHEEEYSIAYVICEKKEN
;
A
#
# COMPACT_ATOMS: atom_id res chain seq x y z
N MET A 1 15.83 -16.55 1.01
CA MET A 1 14.67 -17.46 1.21
C MET A 1 13.42 -16.66 1.45
N ILE A 2 12.37 -16.97 0.71
CA ILE A 2 11.08 -16.32 0.89
C ILE A 2 10.48 -16.74 2.22
N LYS A 3 10.08 -15.76 3.02
CA LYS A 3 9.46 -15.97 4.33
C LYS A 3 7.95 -15.92 4.27
N GLY A 4 7.40 -15.14 3.38
CA GLY A 4 5.95 -15.00 3.27
C GLY A 4 5.53 -14.31 2.01
N ILE A 5 4.26 -14.52 1.67
CA ILE A 5 3.61 -13.97 0.49
C ILE A 5 2.26 -13.43 0.93
N GLY A 6 1.89 -12.28 0.41
CA GLY A 6 0.59 -11.70 0.70
C GLY A 6 -0.04 -11.11 -0.55
N VAL A 7 -1.33 -11.30 -0.69
CA VAL A 7 -2.11 -10.67 -1.74
C VAL A 7 -3.39 -10.15 -1.14
N ASP A 8 -3.81 -8.98 -1.59
CA ASP A 8 -5.07 -8.41 -1.16
C ASP A 8 -5.75 -7.71 -2.33
N ILE A 9 -7.07 -7.73 -2.31
CA ILE A 9 -7.89 -7.02 -3.28
C ILE A 9 -8.84 -6.09 -2.53
N MET A 10 -8.91 -4.84 -2.99
CA MET A 10 -9.81 -3.84 -2.42
C MET A 10 -10.82 -3.41 -3.45
N ASP A 11 -12.09 -3.50 -3.11
CA ASP A 11 -13.15 -2.88 -3.91
C ASP A 11 -13.17 -1.39 -3.58
N ASN A 12 -12.66 -0.58 -4.50
CA ASN A 12 -12.49 0.86 -4.29
C ASN A 12 -13.84 1.57 -4.03
N ARG A 13 -14.94 0.99 -4.49
CA ARG A 13 -16.28 1.55 -4.30
C ARG A 13 -16.71 1.53 -2.83
N ARG A 14 -16.07 0.72 -2.00
CA ARG A 14 -16.34 0.66 -0.56
C ARG A 14 -15.86 1.89 0.19
N ILE A 15 -14.97 2.67 -0.41
CA ILE A 15 -14.46 3.91 0.20
C ILE A 15 -15.50 5.00 0.00
N LYS A 16 -16.20 5.39 1.05
CA LYS A 16 -17.30 6.36 0.99
C LYS A 16 -16.84 7.79 1.22
N ASN A 17 -16.04 8.01 2.26
CA ASN A 17 -15.49 9.32 2.58
C ASN A 17 -13.98 9.27 2.34
N LEU A 18 -13.52 9.85 1.23
CA LEU A 18 -12.14 9.74 0.81
C LEU A 18 -11.17 10.37 1.80
N ASP A 19 -11.44 11.58 2.24
CA ASP A 19 -10.51 12.31 3.12
C ASP A 19 -10.44 11.67 4.51
N GLU A 20 -11.56 11.21 5.03
CA GLU A 20 -11.59 10.50 6.31
C GLU A 20 -10.79 9.19 6.22
N PHE A 21 -10.98 8.44 5.14
CA PHE A 21 -10.24 7.20 4.93
C PHE A 21 -8.74 7.48 4.81
N ALA A 22 -8.37 8.54 4.08
CA ALA A 22 -6.98 8.95 3.92
C ALA A 22 -6.31 9.24 5.27
N ILE A 23 -7.01 9.96 6.16
CA ILE A 23 -6.49 10.26 7.50
C ILE A 23 -6.21 8.99 8.29
N ARG A 24 -7.05 7.97 8.10
CA ARG A 24 -6.93 6.73 8.86
C ARG A 24 -5.82 5.81 8.39
N ILE A 25 -5.50 5.81 7.09
CA ILE A 25 -4.60 4.79 6.53
C ILE A 25 -3.29 5.32 5.97
N LEU A 26 -3.19 6.60 5.63
CA LEU A 26 -2.00 7.12 4.96
C LEU A 26 -0.95 7.60 5.95
N SER A 27 0.33 7.35 5.61
CA SER A 27 1.46 7.97 6.28
C SER A 27 1.56 9.45 5.87
N GLU A 28 2.41 10.20 6.54
CA GLU A 28 2.63 11.62 6.21
C GLU A 28 3.13 11.79 4.77
N ASP A 29 4.05 10.95 4.32
CA ASP A 29 4.57 11.02 2.95
C ASP A 29 3.49 10.68 1.92
N GLU A 30 2.66 9.70 2.22
CA GLU A 30 1.55 9.36 1.34
C GLU A 30 0.50 10.47 1.28
N LYS A 31 0.25 11.16 2.39
CA LYS A 31 -0.67 12.28 2.43
C LYS A 31 -0.22 13.42 1.51
N LYS A 32 1.09 13.67 1.44
CA LYS A 32 1.64 14.67 0.53
C LYS A 32 1.31 14.34 -0.92
N ARG A 33 1.50 13.07 -1.30
CA ARG A 33 1.17 12.62 -2.65
C ARG A 33 -0.33 12.70 -2.91
N TYR A 34 -1.14 12.24 -1.96
CA TYR A 34 -2.59 12.28 -2.05
C TYR A 34 -3.12 13.69 -2.27
N SER A 35 -2.54 14.67 -1.58
CA SER A 35 -2.97 16.07 -1.68
C SER A 35 -2.80 16.67 -3.08
N LEU A 36 -1.94 16.06 -3.90
CA LEU A 36 -1.70 16.54 -5.28
C LEU A 36 -2.70 15.95 -6.27
N ILE A 37 -3.46 14.95 -5.88
CA ILE A 37 -4.43 14.31 -6.75
C ILE A 37 -5.73 15.11 -6.68
N THR A 38 -6.23 15.57 -7.83
CA THR A 38 -7.43 16.40 -7.89
C THR A 38 -8.67 15.65 -8.32
N ASN A 39 -8.49 14.57 -9.09
CA ASN A 39 -9.60 13.76 -9.61
C ASN A 39 -10.08 12.78 -8.54
N GLU A 40 -11.37 12.76 -8.27
CA GLU A 40 -11.95 11.91 -7.22
C GLU A 40 -11.74 10.42 -7.48
N LYS A 41 -11.88 9.97 -8.73
CA LYS A 41 -11.64 8.57 -9.09
C LYS A 41 -10.19 8.18 -8.84
N SER A 42 -9.26 9.06 -9.20
CA SER A 42 -7.83 8.82 -8.97
C SER A 42 -7.49 8.79 -7.49
N LYS A 43 -8.12 9.63 -6.68
CA LYS A 43 -7.97 9.59 -5.23
C LYS A 43 -8.43 8.26 -4.66
N ARG A 44 -9.58 7.78 -5.12
CA ARG A 44 -10.15 6.51 -4.65
C ARG A 44 -9.24 5.34 -5.02
N CYS A 45 -8.71 5.32 -6.24
CA CYS A 45 -7.76 4.29 -6.67
C CYS A 45 -6.46 4.34 -5.86
N TYR A 46 -5.95 5.53 -5.60
CA TYR A 46 -4.76 5.70 -4.78
C TYR A 46 -4.95 5.12 -3.38
N LEU A 47 -6.06 5.47 -2.74
CA LEU A 47 -6.38 4.99 -1.40
C LEU A 47 -6.59 3.47 -1.37
N GLY A 48 -7.32 2.95 -2.36
CA GLY A 48 -7.57 1.52 -2.46
C GLY A 48 -6.29 0.72 -2.63
N ALA A 49 -5.37 1.22 -3.47
CA ALA A 49 -4.08 0.57 -3.69
C ALA A 49 -3.22 0.56 -2.42
N ARG A 50 -3.18 1.66 -1.69
CA ARG A 50 -2.41 1.75 -0.44
C ARG A 50 -3.01 0.88 0.66
N PHE A 51 -4.34 0.84 0.76
CA PHE A 51 -4.99 -0.05 1.70
C PHE A 51 -4.69 -1.52 1.39
N ALA A 52 -4.85 -1.94 0.14
CA ALA A 52 -4.56 -3.30 -0.28
C ALA A 52 -3.09 -3.66 -0.03
N ALA A 53 -2.17 -2.72 -0.29
CA ALA A 53 -0.75 -2.93 -0.05
C ALA A 53 -0.45 -3.23 1.42
N LYS A 54 -1.07 -2.48 2.34
CA LYS A 54 -0.81 -2.62 3.77
C LYS A 54 -1.42 -3.90 4.33
N GLU A 55 -2.58 -4.31 3.81
CA GLU A 55 -3.17 -5.61 4.12
C GLU A 55 -2.29 -6.75 3.60
N ALA A 56 -1.79 -6.64 2.37
CA ALA A 56 -0.90 -7.66 1.79
C ALA A 56 0.41 -7.76 2.56
N LEU A 57 0.93 -6.63 3.03
CA LEU A 57 2.13 -6.59 3.88
C LEU A 57 1.92 -7.39 5.18
N TYR A 58 0.78 -7.19 5.82
CA TYR A 58 0.47 -7.96 7.03
C TYR A 58 0.45 -9.46 6.73
N LYS A 59 -0.19 -9.86 5.64
CA LYS A 59 -0.25 -11.28 5.25
C LYS A 59 1.13 -11.87 4.97
N ALA A 60 2.00 -11.09 4.31
CA ALA A 60 3.34 -11.58 3.93
C ALA A 60 4.30 -11.63 5.11
N THR A 61 4.20 -10.70 6.05
CA THR A 61 5.15 -10.55 7.15
C THR A 61 4.65 -11.12 8.47
N ASN A 62 3.34 -11.28 8.60
CA ASN A 62 2.67 -11.64 9.85
C ASN A 62 3.03 -10.67 10.99
N LYS A 63 3.34 -9.43 10.63
CA LYS A 63 3.70 -8.39 11.59
C LYS A 63 2.64 -7.30 11.57
N LEU A 64 2.02 -7.06 12.71
CA LEU A 64 1.01 -6.03 12.86
C LEU A 64 1.69 -4.67 13.02
N VAL A 65 1.50 -3.79 12.05
CA VAL A 65 2.07 -2.44 12.04
C VAL A 65 0.94 -1.45 11.76
N ASP A 66 0.95 -0.34 12.48
CA ASP A 66 0.01 0.74 12.22
C ASP A 66 0.18 1.21 10.76
N PHE A 67 -0.91 1.29 10.02
CA PHE A 67 -0.89 1.70 8.62
C PHE A 67 -0.22 3.05 8.41
N LYS A 68 -0.36 3.97 9.34
CA LYS A 68 0.26 5.30 9.25
C LYS A 68 1.79 5.26 9.38
N SER A 69 2.33 4.16 9.88
CA SER A 69 3.77 3.96 10.01
C SER A 69 4.38 3.29 8.79
N ILE A 70 3.58 3.01 7.77
CA ILE A 70 4.01 2.38 6.53
C ILE A 70 3.78 3.35 5.38
N SER A 71 4.81 3.56 4.57
CA SER A 71 4.69 4.34 3.35
C SER A 71 4.91 3.45 2.14
N VAL A 72 3.95 3.43 1.23
CA VAL A 72 4.07 2.78 -0.08
C VAL A 72 4.23 3.89 -1.10
N LEU A 73 5.44 4.07 -1.57
CA LEU A 73 5.83 5.17 -2.43
C LEU A 73 6.21 4.65 -3.80
N ASN A 74 6.40 5.56 -4.74
CA ASN A 74 6.82 5.19 -6.10
C ASN A 74 8.17 5.84 -6.39
N ASP A 75 9.08 5.08 -7.01
CA ASP A 75 10.36 5.62 -7.41
C ASP A 75 10.24 6.39 -8.74
N GLU A 76 11.36 6.85 -9.29
CA GLU A 76 11.38 7.65 -10.52
C GLU A 76 10.78 6.90 -11.71
N SER A 77 10.91 5.57 -11.73
CA SER A 77 10.35 4.74 -12.82
C SER A 77 8.86 4.46 -12.63
N GLY A 78 8.29 4.83 -11.47
CA GLY A 78 6.92 4.54 -11.12
C GLY A 78 6.74 3.24 -10.35
N ALA A 79 7.81 2.50 -10.10
CA ALA A 79 7.73 1.23 -9.37
C ALA A 79 7.47 1.48 -7.88
N PRO A 80 6.54 0.72 -7.28
CA PRO A 80 6.25 0.87 -5.86
C PRO A 80 7.34 0.27 -4.97
N TYR A 81 7.56 0.89 -3.82
CA TYR A 81 8.42 0.35 -2.78
C TYR A 81 7.88 0.71 -1.41
N VAL A 82 8.31 -0.03 -0.40
CA VAL A 82 7.79 0.10 0.96
C VAL A 82 8.85 0.66 1.89
N VAL A 83 8.45 1.65 2.68
CA VAL A 83 9.24 2.17 3.80
C VAL A 83 8.46 1.89 5.07
N GLY A 84 9.06 1.16 5.99
CA GLY A 84 8.40 0.78 7.23
C GLY A 84 9.33 0.00 8.15
N PRO A 85 8.83 -0.41 9.32
CA PRO A 85 9.64 -1.11 10.32
C PRO A 85 9.80 -2.59 9.99
N TYR A 86 10.41 -2.89 8.85
CA TYR A 86 10.65 -4.26 8.39
C TYR A 86 12.14 -4.50 8.26
N ASP A 87 12.61 -5.59 8.86
CA ASP A 87 14.01 -6.00 8.76
C ASP A 87 14.28 -6.82 7.51
N ASP A 88 13.24 -7.46 6.99
CA ASP A 88 13.33 -8.29 5.80
C ASP A 88 13.20 -7.43 4.53
N GLN A 89 13.59 -8.02 3.41
CA GLN A 89 13.44 -7.36 2.12
C GLN A 89 12.01 -7.53 1.63
N ILE A 90 11.39 -6.42 1.24
CA ILE A 90 10.01 -6.40 0.78
C ILE A 90 9.97 -6.09 -0.71
N PHE A 91 9.30 -6.96 -1.47
CA PHE A 91 8.98 -6.72 -2.87
C PHE A 91 7.48 -6.51 -2.98
N ILE A 92 7.06 -5.53 -3.75
CA ILE A 92 5.64 -5.21 -3.88
C ILE A 92 5.28 -4.92 -5.34
N SER A 93 4.10 -5.35 -5.72
CA SER A 93 3.50 -5.02 -7.01
C SER A 93 2.06 -4.59 -6.78
N LEU A 94 1.66 -3.55 -7.47
CA LEU A 94 0.31 -3.00 -7.40
C LEU A 94 -0.33 -3.03 -8.78
N SER A 95 -1.63 -3.29 -8.82
CA SER A 95 -2.42 -3.19 -10.03
C SER A 95 -3.79 -2.66 -9.68
N HIS A 96 -4.35 -1.81 -10.50
CA HIS A 96 -5.69 -1.32 -10.24
C HIS A 96 -6.44 -0.99 -11.54
N GLU A 97 -7.72 -1.08 -11.44
CA GLU A 97 -8.66 -0.53 -12.38
C GLU A 97 -9.52 0.47 -11.61
N GLU A 98 -10.56 1.00 -12.23
CA GLU A 98 -11.42 1.98 -11.57
C GLU A 98 -12.04 1.42 -10.29
N GLU A 99 -12.52 0.17 -10.33
CA GLU A 99 -13.29 -0.42 -9.24
C GLU A 99 -12.46 -1.24 -8.24
N TYR A 100 -11.31 -1.76 -8.66
CA TYR A 100 -10.52 -2.67 -7.83
C TYR A 100 -9.06 -2.31 -7.80
N SER A 101 -8.46 -2.49 -6.63
CA SER A 101 -7.00 -2.39 -6.44
C SER A 101 -6.50 -3.71 -5.88
N ILE A 102 -5.36 -4.17 -6.42
CA ILE A 102 -4.73 -5.42 -6.00
C ILE A 102 -3.30 -5.12 -5.60
N ALA A 103 -2.86 -5.72 -4.50
CA ALA A 103 -1.47 -5.66 -4.07
C ALA A 103 -0.93 -7.07 -3.87
N TYR A 104 0.30 -7.27 -4.28
CA TYR A 104 1.01 -8.53 -4.08
C TYR A 104 2.35 -8.21 -3.41
N VAL A 105 2.64 -8.91 -2.31
CA VAL A 105 3.85 -8.67 -1.51
C VAL A 105 4.61 -9.96 -1.32
N ILE A 106 5.93 -9.89 -1.50
CA ILE A 106 6.84 -10.98 -1.16
C ILE A 106 7.77 -10.46 -0.08
N CYS A 107 7.87 -11.20 1.02
CA CYS A 107 8.78 -10.92 2.11
C CYS A 107 9.91 -11.95 2.06
N GLU A 108 11.14 -11.47 1.88
CA GLU A 108 12.31 -12.31 1.76
C GLU A 108 13.30 -12.00 2.88
N LYS A 109 13.84 -13.04 3.50
CA LYS A 109 14.84 -12.88 4.54
C LYS A 109 16.09 -12.22 3.93
N LYS A 110 16.57 -11.14 4.55
CA LYS A 110 17.83 -10.53 4.14
C LYS A 110 18.99 -11.47 4.43
N GLU A 111 19.90 -11.54 3.48
CA GLU A 111 21.17 -12.23 3.69
C GLU A 111 22.15 -11.28 4.37
N ASN A 112 22.90 -11.83 5.30
CA ASN A 112 23.94 -11.10 6.02
C ASN A 112 25.29 -11.24 5.34
#